data_91bb52b75ae3d6ba55d3f135a4ca4b09
#
_entry.id   91bb52b75ae3d6ba55d3f135a4ca4b09
#
_cell.length_a   1.000
_cell.length_b   1.000
_cell.length_c   1.000
_cell.angle_alpha   90.00
_cell.angle_beta   90.00
_cell.angle_gamma   90.00
#
_symmetry.space_group_name_H-M   'P 1'
#
loop_
_entity.id
_entity.type
_entity.pdbx_description
1 polymer ?
#
loop_
_entity_poly.entity_id
_entity_poly.type
_entity_poly.pdbx_seq_one_letter_code
_entity_poly.pdbx_strand_id
1 'polypeptide(L)'
;SDYFSDSFRLPWVKRQEREIDAQARAIVDYLELRKVADTLVSGLPIGTQKRVELARALAAKPTLLLLDEPAAGLNHHEVGELGSLIKQIRDERGVTVLLVEHHMSLVMSISDKVVALDFGKKIAEGTPAQVQKDPEVI
;
A
#
# COMPACT_ATOMS: atom_id res chain seq x y z
N SER A 1 -23.14 4.12 13.82
CA SER A 1 -24.12 3.51 12.91
C SER A 1 -25.31 3.09 13.74
N ASP A 2 -26.46 3.69 13.48
CA ASP A 2 -27.71 3.41 14.19
C ASP A 2 -28.26 2.07 13.72
N TYR A 3 -28.20 1.07 14.59
CA TYR A 3 -28.67 -0.29 14.36
C TYR A 3 -30.13 -0.34 13.84
N PHE A 4 -30.95 0.66 14.19
CA PHE A 4 -32.35 0.78 13.75
C PHE A 4 -32.51 1.22 12.30
N SER A 5 -31.63 2.06 11.78
CA SER A 5 -31.71 2.54 10.39
C SER A 5 -31.29 1.48 9.37
N ASP A 6 -30.37 0.59 9.75
CA ASP A 6 -29.90 -0.51 8.89
C ASP A 6 -31.00 -1.58 8.69
N SER A 7 -31.85 -1.79 9.69
CA SER A 7 -32.94 -2.80 9.65
C SER A 7 -34.09 -2.41 8.71
N PHE A 8 -34.32 -1.12 8.47
CA PHE A 8 -35.44 -0.64 7.64
C PHE A 8 -35.07 -0.24 6.22
N ARG A 9 -33.79 -0.39 5.79
CA ARG A 9 -33.29 -0.01 4.45
C ARG A 9 -33.80 1.38 4.00
N LEU A 10 -33.69 2.36 4.90
CA LEU A 10 -34.14 3.73 4.65
C LEU A 10 -33.41 4.37 3.46
N PRO A 11 -34.01 5.33 2.74
CA PRO A 11 -33.43 5.88 1.51
C PRO A 11 -32.02 6.43 1.65
N TRP A 12 -31.64 6.98 2.80
CA TRP A 12 -30.30 7.47 3.08
C TRP A 12 -29.28 6.35 3.28
N VAL A 13 -29.69 5.19 3.86
CA VAL A 13 -28.82 4.01 3.99
C VAL A 13 -28.48 3.47 2.62
N LYS A 14 -29.47 3.36 1.71
CA LYS A 14 -29.23 2.93 0.31
C LYS A 14 -28.32 3.89 -0.45
N ARG A 15 -28.41 5.19 -0.16
CA ARG A 15 -27.53 6.20 -0.77
C ARG A 15 -26.09 6.02 -0.28
N GLN A 16 -25.91 5.85 1.03
CA GLN A 16 -24.61 5.63 1.66
C GLN A 16 -23.96 4.31 1.19
N GLU A 17 -24.73 3.23 1.10
CA GLU A 17 -24.28 1.95 0.54
C GLU A 17 -23.78 2.10 -0.90
N ARG A 18 -24.51 2.83 -1.76
CA ARG A 18 -24.09 3.10 -3.16
C ARG A 18 -22.81 3.91 -3.22
N GLU A 19 -22.65 4.90 -2.37
CA GLU A 19 -21.43 5.72 -2.31
C GLU A 19 -20.22 4.89 -1.88
N ILE A 20 -20.38 4.02 -0.88
CA ILE A 20 -19.34 3.09 -0.41
C ILE A 20 -18.99 2.08 -1.52
N ASP A 21 -19.98 1.49 -2.18
CA ASP A 21 -19.76 0.54 -3.28
C ASP A 21 -19.03 1.20 -4.46
N ALA A 22 -19.42 2.42 -4.83
CA ALA A 22 -18.74 3.18 -5.88
C ALA A 22 -17.28 3.50 -5.53
N GLN A 23 -16.99 3.84 -4.27
CA GLN A 23 -15.63 4.08 -3.80
C GLN A 23 -14.80 2.79 -3.82
N ALA A 24 -15.36 1.68 -3.38
CA ALA A 24 -14.69 0.38 -3.41
C ALA A 24 -14.37 -0.05 -4.85
N ARG A 25 -15.31 0.10 -5.79
CA ARG A 25 -15.09 -0.19 -7.22
C ARG A 25 -14.00 0.67 -7.83
N ALA A 26 -13.96 1.95 -7.49
CA ALA A 26 -12.91 2.87 -7.96
C ALA A 26 -11.51 2.43 -7.50
N ILE A 27 -11.37 1.91 -6.27
CA ILE A 27 -10.10 1.39 -5.76
C ILE A 27 -9.73 0.06 -6.45
N VAL A 28 -10.71 -0.82 -6.63
CA VAL A 28 -10.54 -2.09 -7.35
C VAL A 28 -10.02 -1.84 -8.77
N ASP A 29 -10.58 -0.84 -9.46
CA ASP A 29 -10.13 -0.44 -10.80
C ASP A 29 -8.75 0.19 -10.79
N TYR A 30 -8.50 1.09 -9.85
CA TYR A 30 -7.21 1.77 -9.68
C TYR A 30 -6.04 0.80 -9.46
N LEU A 31 -6.28 -0.29 -8.73
CA LEU A 31 -5.28 -1.31 -8.45
C LEU A 31 -5.33 -2.51 -9.40
N GLU A 32 -6.08 -2.39 -10.51
CA GLU A 32 -6.23 -3.42 -11.56
C GLU A 32 -6.76 -4.76 -11.05
N LEU A 33 -7.62 -4.73 -10.02
CA LEU A 33 -8.18 -5.92 -9.37
C LEU A 33 -9.53 -6.39 -9.95
N ARG A 34 -10.06 -5.69 -10.97
CA ARG A 34 -11.40 -5.97 -11.54
C ARG A 34 -11.58 -7.44 -11.94
N LYS A 35 -10.56 -8.05 -12.55
CA LYS A 35 -10.62 -9.44 -13.05
C LYS A 35 -10.74 -10.48 -11.92
N VAL A 36 -10.36 -10.12 -10.71
CA VAL A 36 -10.33 -11.00 -9.54
C VAL A 36 -11.28 -10.54 -8.43
N ALA A 37 -12.13 -9.54 -8.71
CA ALA A 37 -13.02 -8.92 -7.71
C ALA A 37 -13.95 -9.91 -6.99
N ASP A 38 -14.37 -10.96 -7.68
CA ASP A 38 -15.25 -12.00 -7.14
C ASP A 38 -14.51 -13.29 -6.73
N THR A 39 -13.16 -13.24 -6.68
CA THR A 39 -12.34 -14.39 -6.31
C THR A 39 -11.93 -14.29 -4.85
N LEU A 40 -11.92 -15.43 -4.14
CA LEU A 40 -11.40 -15.49 -2.77
C LEU A 40 -9.91 -15.13 -2.75
N VAL A 41 -9.53 -14.24 -1.83
CA VAL A 41 -8.15 -13.72 -1.72
C VAL A 41 -7.13 -14.82 -1.52
N SER A 42 -7.49 -15.87 -0.76
CA SER A 42 -6.61 -17.03 -0.51
C SER A 42 -6.22 -17.83 -1.76
N GLY A 43 -6.99 -17.69 -2.84
CA GLY A 43 -6.72 -18.34 -4.14
C GLY A 43 -5.93 -17.47 -5.12
N LEU A 44 -5.59 -16.23 -4.75
CA LEU A 44 -4.88 -15.30 -5.63
C LEU A 44 -3.35 -15.49 -5.55
N PRO A 45 -2.61 -15.19 -6.64
CA PRO A 45 -1.16 -15.06 -6.58
C PRO A 45 -0.73 -14.03 -5.53
N ILE A 46 0.45 -14.22 -4.92
CA ILE A 46 0.94 -13.38 -3.82
C ILE A 46 0.99 -11.89 -4.21
N GLY A 47 1.46 -11.55 -5.39
CA GLY A 47 1.50 -10.17 -5.88
C GLY A 47 0.12 -9.53 -5.97
N THR A 48 -0.90 -10.31 -6.35
CA THR A 48 -2.30 -9.85 -6.39
C THR A 48 -2.85 -9.67 -4.97
N GLN A 49 -2.50 -10.57 -4.04
CA GLN A 49 -2.87 -10.42 -2.62
C GLN A 49 -2.30 -9.12 -2.04
N LYS A 50 -1.05 -8.76 -2.36
CA LYS A 50 -0.43 -7.49 -1.95
C LYS A 50 -1.19 -6.27 -2.49
N ARG A 51 -1.68 -6.32 -3.73
CA ARG A 51 -2.54 -5.27 -4.29
C ARG A 51 -3.87 -5.17 -3.52
N VAL A 52 -4.45 -6.29 -3.09
CA VAL A 52 -5.67 -6.29 -2.25
C VAL A 52 -5.41 -5.69 -0.87
N GLU A 53 -4.26 -5.99 -0.24
CA GLU A 53 -3.86 -5.37 1.03
C GLU A 53 -3.76 -3.84 0.90
N LEU A 54 -3.13 -3.34 -0.17
CA LEU A 54 -3.07 -1.90 -0.48
C LEU A 54 -4.46 -1.30 -0.74
N ALA A 55 -5.34 -2.03 -1.46
CA ALA A 55 -6.71 -1.59 -1.71
C ALA A 55 -7.47 -1.35 -0.40
N ARG A 56 -7.36 -2.28 0.54
CA ARG A 56 -8.01 -2.18 1.86
C ARG A 56 -7.47 -0.97 2.65
N ALA A 57 -6.17 -0.75 2.63
CA ALA A 57 -5.56 0.39 3.30
C ALA A 57 -6.02 1.72 2.67
N LEU A 58 -6.06 1.82 1.34
CA LEU A 58 -6.49 3.01 0.61
C LEU A 58 -7.98 3.31 0.77
N ALA A 59 -8.82 2.29 1.03
CA ALA A 59 -10.25 2.48 1.27
C ALA A 59 -10.54 3.36 2.50
N ALA A 60 -9.62 3.40 3.47
CA ALA A 60 -9.69 4.28 4.64
C ALA A 60 -9.33 5.75 4.32
N LYS A 61 -8.95 6.08 3.07
CA LYS A 61 -8.47 7.41 2.65
C LYS A 61 -7.37 7.96 3.55
N PRO A 62 -6.27 7.21 3.76
CA PRO A 62 -5.23 7.60 4.69
C PRO A 62 -4.44 8.80 4.17
N THR A 63 -3.89 9.62 5.07
CA THR A 63 -2.86 10.60 4.78
C THR A 63 -1.45 10.02 4.97
N LEU A 64 -1.35 8.96 5.77
CA LEU A 64 -0.13 8.19 6.03
C LEU A 64 -0.40 6.71 5.83
N LEU A 65 0.40 6.06 5.00
CA LEU A 65 0.38 4.63 4.73
C LEU A 65 1.63 3.98 5.34
N LEU A 66 1.41 3.01 6.21
CA LEU A 66 2.47 2.25 6.85
C LEU A 66 2.57 0.87 6.18
N LEU A 67 3.73 0.56 5.62
CA LEU A 67 3.99 -0.69 4.92
C LEU A 67 5.17 -1.42 5.60
N ASP A 68 4.89 -2.60 6.14
CA ASP A 68 5.89 -3.44 6.78
C ASP A 68 6.17 -4.66 5.89
N GLU A 69 7.39 -4.73 5.34
CA GLU A 69 7.86 -5.75 4.41
C GLU A 69 6.87 -6.12 3.30
N PRO A 70 6.31 -5.13 2.56
CA PRO A 70 5.28 -5.40 1.56
C PRO A 70 5.78 -6.27 0.40
N ALA A 71 7.10 -6.31 0.16
CA ALA A 71 7.71 -7.11 -0.90
C ALA A 71 8.01 -8.56 -0.49
N ALA A 72 7.69 -8.97 0.75
CA ALA A 72 7.94 -10.32 1.22
C ALA A 72 7.21 -11.36 0.34
N GLY A 73 7.96 -12.36 -0.14
CA GLY A 73 7.45 -13.43 -0.99
C GLY A 73 7.31 -13.11 -2.48
N LEU A 74 7.66 -11.90 -2.91
CA LEU A 74 7.62 -11.46 -4.30
C LEU A 74 8.94 -11.80 -5.03
N ASN A 75 8.85 -12.10 -6.32
CA ASN A 75 10.03 -12.20 -7.20
C ASN A 75 10.49 -10.79 -7.64
N HIS A 76 11.66 -10.68 -8.27
CA HIS A 76 12.25 -9.40 -8.67
C HIS A 76 11.35 -8.54 -9.57
N HIS A 77 10.61 -9.15 -10.47
CA HIS A 77 9.68 -8.43 -11.35
C HIS A 77 8.51 -7.85 -10.54
N GLU A 78 7.91 -8.67 -9.69
CA GLU A 78 6.80 -8.26 -8.81
C GLU A 78 7.21 -7.17 -7.81
N VAL A 79 8.45 -7.22 -7.29
CA VAL A 79 9.02 -6.15 -6.45
C VAL A 79 9.08 -4.82 -7.20
N GLY A 80 9.50 -4.85 -8.47
CA GLY A 80 9.53 -3.65 -9.32
C GLY A 80 8.13 -3.09 -9.58
N GLU A 81 7.16 -3.95 -9.87
CA GLU A 81 5.75 -3.56 -10.06
C GLU A 81 5.16 -2.95 -8.79
N LEU A 82 5.41 -3.59 -7.62
CA LEU A 82 4.98 -3.08 -6.32
C LEU A 82 5.58 -1.70 -6.03
N GLY A 83 6.88 -1.51 -6.30
CA GLY A 83 7.55 -0.22 -6.15
C GLY A 83 6.92 0.87 -7.00
N SER A 84 6.65 0.57 -8.27
CA SER A 84 5.98 1.49 -9.20
C SER A 84 4.59 1.86 -8.70
N LEU A 85 3.83 0.89 -8.19
CA LEU A 85 2.49 1.10 -7.64
C LEU A 85 2.51 1.97 -6.38
N ILE A 86 3.44 1.72 -5.45
CA ILE A 86 3.58 2.53 -4.22
C ILE A 86 3.93 3.98 -4.59
N LYS A 87 4.83 4.18 -5.55
CA LYS A 87 5.20 5.50 -6.04
C LYS A 87 4.01 6.22 -6.69
N GLN A 88 3.25 5.53 -7.51
CA GLN A 88 2.03 6.05 -8.13
C GLN A 88 1.00 6.48 -7.07
N ILE A 89 0.75 5.64 -6.05
CA ILE A 89 -0.15 5.96 -4.93
C ILE A 89 0.31 7.22 -4.21
N ARG A 90 1.60 7.33 -3.89
CA ARG A 90 2.18 8.53 -3.26
C ARG A 90 1.92 9.78 -4.09
N ASP A 91 2.25 9.72 -5.37
CA ASP A 91 2.23 10.89 -6.26
C ASP A 91 0.81 11.31 -6.64
N GLU A 92 -0.08 10.37 -6.94
CA GLU A 92 -1.45 10.66 -7.39
C GLU A 92 -2.43 10.91 -6.24
N ARG A 93 -2.22 10.28 -5.08
CA ARG A 93 -3.10 10.39 -3.93
C ARG A 93 -2.61 11.33 -2.84
N GLY A 94 -1.38 11.86 -2.96
CA GLY A 94 -0.78 12.74 -1.97
C GLY A 94 -0.59 12.06 -0.60
N VAL A 95 -0.40 10.75 -0.58
CA VAL A 95 -0.24 9.95 0.63
C VAL A 95 1.24 9.92 1.03
N THR A 96 1.53 10.20 2.29
CA THR A 96 2.86 9.93 2.84
C THR A 96 3.01 8.43 3.09
N VAL A 97 4.14 7.86 2.68
CA VAL A 97 4.42 6.42 2.86
C VAL A 97 5.60 6.24 3.79
N LEU A 98 5.41 5.47 4.86
CA LEU A 98 6.49 4.94 5.68
C LEU A 98 6.65 3.45 5.36
N LEU A 99 7.81 3.10 4.83
CA LEU A 99 8.13 1.75 4.37
C LEU A 99 9.23 1.15 5.24
N VAL A 100 8.98 -0.03 5.80
CA VAL A 100 9.99 -0.88 6.42
C VAL A 100 10.32 -2.01 5.46
N GLU A 101 11.56 -2.10 5.02
CA GLU A 101 12.00 -3.05 4.00
C GLU A 101 13.48 -3.39 4.11
N HIS A 102 13.85 -4.57 3.64
CA HIS A 102 15.23 -5.03 3.49
C HIS A 102 15.62 -5.24 2.01
N HIS A 103 14.69 -5.11 1.08
CA HIS A 103 14.97 -5.11 -0.36
C HIS A 103 15.55 -3.76 -0.79
N MET A 104 16.88 -3.64 -0.78
CA MET A 104 17.57 -2.38 -1.05
C MET A 104 17.20 -1.77 -2.39
N SER A 105 17.03 -2.58 -3.44
CA SER A 105 16.61 -2.08 -4.76
C SER A 105 15.26 -1.37 -4.72
N LEU A 106 14.30 -1.89 -3.96
CA LEU A 106 13.00 -1.26 -3.76
C LEU A 106 13.16 0.05 -2.99
N VAL A 107 13.78 0.01 -1.81
CA VAL A 107 13.98 1.17 -0.95
C VAL A 107 14.65 2.32 -1.71
N MET A 108 15.76 2.04 -2.40
CA MET A 108 16.54 3.05 -3.12
C MET A 108 15.80 3.64 -4.32
N SER A 109 14.86 2.89 -4.93
CA SER A 109 14.14 3.33 -6.13
C SER A 109 12.94 4.22 -5.85
N ILE A 110 12.32 4.12 -4.65
CA ILE A 110 11.06 4.81 -4.37
C ILE A 110 11.11 5.78 -3.19
N SER A 111 12.14 5.73 -2.35
CA SER A 111 12.23 6.54 -1.14
C SER A 111 12.82 7.91 -1.44
N ASP A 112 12.28 8.94 -0.81
CA ASP A 112 12.86 10.29 -0.80
C ASP A 112 13.89 10.43 0.33
N LYS A 113 13.66 9.70 1.45
CA LYS A 113 14.50 9.67 2.62
C LYS A 113 14.61 8.25 3.15
N VAL A 114 15.80 7.86 3.56
CA VAL A 114 16.11 6.54 4.14
C VAL A 114 16.70 6.70 5.52
N VAL A 115 16.27 5.86 6.43
CA VAL A 115 16.86 5.68 7.76
C VAL A 115 17.34 4.23 7.86
N ALA A 116 18.63 4.02 8.03
CA ALA A 116 19.21 2.69 8.24
C ALA A 116 19.26 2.38 9.73
N LEU A 117 18.76 1.19 10.08
CA LEU A 117 18.77 0.68 11.45
C LEU A 117 19.63 -0.58 11.53
N ASP A 118 20.44 -0.69 12.57
CA ASP A 118 21.16 -1.90 12.95
C ASP A 118 20.91 -2.19 14.43
N PHE A 119 20.44 -3.41 14.74
CA PHE A 119 20.02 -3.82 16.09
C PHE A 119 19.18 -2.76 16.84
N GLY A 120 18.24 -2.12 16.14
CA GLY A 120 17.35 -1.10 16.72
C GLY A 120 17.99 0.29 16.92
N LYS A 121 19.23 0.49 16.49
CA LYS A 121 19.91 1.78 16.53
C LYS A 121 19.97 2.39 15.14
N LYS A 122 19.72 3.68 15.05
CA LYS A 122 19.92 4.42 13.80
C LYS A 122 21.42 4.56 13.55
N ILE A 123 21.89 4.05 12.39
CA ILE A 123 23.28 4.13 11.95
C ILE A 123 23.48 5.17 10.84
N ALA A 124 22.47 5.38 10.00
CA ALA A 124 22.52 6.40 8.94
C ALA A 124 21.16 7.00 8.66
N GLU A 125 21.14 8.21 8.11
CA GLU A 125 19.93 8.90 7.68
C GLU A 125 20.26 9.89 6.55
N GLY A 126 19.46 9.88 5.49
CA GLY A 126 19.64 10.80 4.35
C GLY A 126 18.86 10.39 3.12
N THR A 127 19.23 10.96 1.98
CA THR A 127 18.73 10.49 0.69
C THR A 127 19.25 9.08 0.41
N PRO A 128 18.58 8.30 -0.48
CA PRO A 128 19.08 6.99 -0.86
C PRO A 128 20.55 6.99 -1.27
N ALA A 129 20.98 7.98 -2.06
CA ALA A 129 22.35 8.10 -2.53
C ALA A 129 23.37 8.41 -1.42
N GLN A 130 22.96 9.10 -0.37
CA GLN A 130 23.81 9.37 0.81
C GLN A 130 23.96 8.12 1.67
N VAL A 131 22.82 7.47 1.98
CA VAL A 131 22.84 6.27 2.84
C VAL A 131 23.59 5.11 2.19
N GLN A 132 23.49 4.96 0.86
CA GLN A 132 24.21 3.91 0.12
C GLN A 132 25.74 4.06 0.16
N LYS A 133 26.24 5.27 0.41
CA LYS A 133 27.68 5.58 0.48
C LYS A 133 28.18 5.71 1.92
N ASP A 134 27.31 5.54 2.89
CA ASP A 134 27.66 5.70 4.28
C ASP A 134 28.54 4.52 4.75
N PRO A 135 29.73 4.77 5.32
CA PRO A 135 30.63 3.70 5.77
C PRO A 135 30.05 2.80 6.86
N GLU A 136 29.07 3.28 7.62
CA GLU A 136 28.41 2.47 8.66
C GLU A 136 27.34 1.52 8.10
N VAL A 137 26.95 1.71 6.84
CA VAL A 137 25.95 0.89 6.12
C VAL A 137 26.61 -0.15 5.23
N ILE A 138 27.85 0.09 4.78
CA ILE A 138 28.66 -0.80 3.94
C ILE A 138 29.38 -1.84 4.81
#